data_ec1a459f4671174b6c0acc3b814e354c
#
_entry.id   ec1a459f4671174b6c0acc3b814e354c
#
_cell.length_a   1.000
_cell.length_b   1.000
_cell.length_c   1.000
_cell.angle_alpha   90.00
_cell.angle_beta   90.00
_cell.angle_gamma   90.00
#
_symmetry.space_group_name_H-M   'P 1'
#
loop_
_entity.id
_entity.type
_entity.pdbx_description
1 polymer ?
#
loop_
_entity_poly.entity_id
_entity_poly.type
_entity_poly.pdbx_seq_one_letter_code
_entity_poly.pdbx_strand_id
1 'polypeptide(L)'
;IANLTYDDSNKTRDVLLLFNLLTLNNSTSSLMRFPFDNYKKEQWDLEHVHATAGGPPTDKEVNRNDSQAISPSASREMFFKGVLGLLTNATEDNRNENRLDSSEIRAVEDFLNRGNFDEQTCQKFWEQYQTSIENKLGDQDSIDNLALLPSKLNRGYGNVSFIEKRRWIINADRDTTFIPPCTKNVFLKYYTDNPIDFTLWSHEDREAYLSGPYGIITTLKSYLCDEKDE
;
A
#
# COMPACT_ATOMS: atom_id res chain seq x y z
N ILE A 1 0.09 6.16 -17.94
CA ILE A 1 -0.14 6.17 -16.47
C ILE A 1 0.06 4.76 -15.91
N ALA A 2 -0.64 3.75 -16.46
CA ALA A 2 -0.59 2.37 -15.94
C ALA A 2 0.83 1.76 -15.85
N ASN A 3 1.77 2.24 -16.63
CA ASN A 3 3.16 1.74 -16.65
C ASN A 3 4.12 2.59 -15.79
N LEU A 4 3.60 3.51 -14.99
CA LEU A 4 4.42 4.29 -14.07
C LEU A 4 4.79 3.44 -12.85
N THR A 5 6.03 3.59 -12.42
CA THR A 5 6.60 2.85 -11.30
C THR A 5 7.28 3.79 -10.30
N TYR A 6 7.80 3.22 -9.23
CA TYR A 6 8.60 3.93 -8.24
C TYR A 6 9.86 4.54 -8.85
N ASP A 7 10.45 3.91 -9.86
CA ASP A 7 11.64 4.41 -10.59
C ASP A 7 11.34 5.68 -11.38
N ASP A 8 10.11 5.84 -11.88
CA ASP A 8 9.61 7.06 -12.50
C ASP A 8 9.22 8.15 -11.47
N SER A 9 9.88 8.22 -10.34
CA SER A 9 9.45 8.89 -9.11
C SER A 9 8.88 10.30 -9.30
N ASN A 10 9.44 11.12 -10.18
CA ASN A 10 8.94 12.47 -10.44
C ASN A 10 7.59 12.43 -11.15
N LYS A 11 7.46 11.64 -12.21
CA LYS A 11 6.21 11.52 -12.98
C LYS A 11 5.11 10.88 -12.13
N THR A 12 5.45 9.83 -11.40
CA THR A 12 4.52 9.14 -10.51
C THR A 12 4.02 10.06 -9.41
N ARG A 13 4.91 10.85 -8.81
CA ARG A 13 4.54 11.87 -7.82
C ARG A 13 3.60 12.93 -8.42
N ASP A 14 3.90 13.44 -9.61
CA ASP A 14 3.08 14.47 -10.27
C ASP A 14 1.69 13.92 -10.59
N VAL A 15 1.59 12.68 -11.08
CA VAL A 15 0.31 12.01 -11.35
C VAL A 15 -0.49 11.82 -10.07
N LEU A 16 0.13 11.33 -8.99
CA LEU A 16 -0.55 11.14 -7.72
C LEU A 16 -0.94 12.48 -7.05
N LEU A 17 -0.13 13.54 -7.23
CA LEU A 17 -0.49 14.88 -6.79
C LEU A 17 -1.72 15.39 -7.54
N LEU A 18 -1.71 15.32 -8.87
CA LEU A 18 -2.84 15.73 -9.70
C LEU A 18 -4.10 14.95 -9.33
N PHE A 19 -3.98 13.65 -9.14
CA PHE A 19 -5.09 12.81 -8.69
C PHE A 19 -5.70 13.28 -7.37
N ASN A 20 -4.84 13.62 -6.37
CA ASN A 20 -5.30 14.18 -5.10
C ASN A 20 -6.02 15.54 -5.27
N LEU A 21 -5.51 16.41 -6.14
CA LEU A 21 -6.11 17.72 -6.42
C LEU A 21 -7.48 17.58 -7.09
N LEU A 22 -7.60 16.69 -8.06
CA LEU A 22 -8.86 16.44 -8.76
C LEU A 22 -9.90 15.80 -7.83
N THR A 23 -9.49 14.87 -7.00
CA THR A 23 -10.38 14.25 -5.99
C THR A 23 -10.94 15.30 -5.02
N LEU A 24 -10.12 16.26 -4.57
CA LEU A 24 -10.62 17.36 -3.74
C LEU A 24 -11.55 18.30 -4.51
N ASN A 25 -11.20 18.64 -5.75
CA ASN A 25 -11.99 19.54 -6.58
C ASN A 25 -13.36 18.95 -6.92
N ASN A 26 -13.44 17.64 -7.14
CA ASN A 26 -14.68 16.93 -7.46
C ASN A 26 -15.56 16.67 -6.22
N SER A 27 -15.04 16.92 -5.02
CA SER A 27 -15.80 16.77 -3.77
C SER A 27 -16.69 17.98 -3.54
N THR A 28 -17.94 17.92 -3.97
CA THR A 28 -18.93 19.01 -3.84
C THR A 28 -19.29 19.35 -2.39
N SER A 29 -19.05 18.45 -1.45
CA SER A 29 -19.33 18.61 -0.02
C SER A 29 -18.14 19.04 0.82
N SER A 30 -16.94 19.06 0.26
CA SER A 30 -15.72 19.38 1.00
C SER A 30 -15.34 20.85 0.85
N LEU A 31 -15.24 21.55 1.98
CA LEU A 31 -14.59 22.87 2.05
C LEU A 31 -13.07 22.77 2.18
N MET A 32 -12.54 21.54 2.15
CA MET A 32 -11.11 21.29 2.32
C MET A 32 -10.34 21.77 1.08
N ARG A 33 -9.33 22.59 1.32
CA ARG A 33 -8.38 23.03 0.29
C ARG A 33 -7.08 22.24 0.42
N PHE A 34 -6.47 21.96 -0.72
CA PHE A 34 -5.15 21.33 -0.71
C PHE A 34 -4.12 22.30 -0.10
N PRO A 35 -3.36 21.87 0.91
CA PRO A 35 -2.43 22.76 1.65
C PRO A 35 -1.11 22.94 0.88
N PHE A 36 -1.12 23.71 -0.20
CA PHE A 36 0.06 23.94 -1.04
C PHE A 36 1.26 24.50 -0.27
N ASP A 37 1.02 25.28 0.78
CA ASP A 37 2.10 25.81 1.62
C ASP A 37 2.82 24.70 2.38
N ASN A 38 2.08 23.72 2.88
CA ASN A 38 2.67 22.54 3.53
C ASN A 38 3.36 21.66 2.50
N TYR A 39 2.74 21.44 1.33
CA TYR A 39 3.35 20.68 0.25
C TYR A 39 4.69 21.26 -0.19
N LYS A 40 4.81 22.59 -0.29
CA LYS A 40 6.05 23.26 -0.67
C LYS A 40 7.12 23.25 0.43
N LYS A 41 6.72 23.29 1.70
CA LYS A 41 7.62 23.30 2.86
C LYS A 41 8.06 21.91 3.29
N GLU A 42 7.19 20.93 3.12
CA GLU A 42 7.43 19.54 3.47
C GLU A 42 7.79 18.79 2.20
N GLN A 43 8.80 17.93 2.28
CA GLN A 43 9.03 16.96 1.20
C GLN A 43 7.93 15.93 1.28
N TRP A 44 7.38 15.56 0.12
CA TRP A 44 6.39 14.51 -0.01
C TRP A 44 6.98 13.38 -0.84
N ASP A 45 6.89 12.18 -0.32
CA ASP A 45 7.52 10.99 -0.88
C ASP A 45 6.45 10.02 -1.39
N LEU A 46 6.89 9.15 -2.30
CA LEU A 46 6.13 7.96 -2.67
C LEU A 46 6.28 6.93 -1.57
N GLU A 47 5.17 6.36 -1.15
CA GLU A 47 5.08 5.28 -0.18
C GLU A 47 4.43 4.06 -0.79
N HIS A 48 5.05 2.88 -0.63
CA HIS A 48 4.41 1.63 -0.99
C HIS A 48 3.23 1.35 -0.05
N VAL A 49 2.07 1.14 -0.61
CA VAL A 49 0.87 0.76 0.15
C VAL A 49 1.11 -0.58 0.84
N HIS A 50 1.59 -1.55 0.07
CA HIS A 50 2.11 -2.81 0.59
C HIS A 50 3.58 -2.94 0.20
N ALA A 51 4.46 -3.07 1.18
CA ALA A 51 5.90 -3.23 0.97
C ALA A 51 6.33 -4.66 1.28
N THR A 52 6.96 -5.31 0.31
CA THR A 52 7.58 -6.64 0.48
C THR A 52 9.10 -6.61 0.23
N ALA A 53 9.56 -5.69 -0.62
CA ALA A 53 10.94 -5.65 -1.11
C ALA A 53 12.01 -5.54 -0.01
N GLY A 54 11.68 -4.98 1.14
CA GLY A 54 12.60 -4.90 2.28
C GLY A 54 12.54 -6.08 3.25
N GLY A 55 11.63 -7.05 3.01
CA GLY A 55 11.40 -8.18 3.89
C GLY A 55 10.68 -7.83 5.20
N PRO A 56 10.67 -8.74 6.17
CA PRO A 56 10.01 -8.54 7.45
C PRO A 56 10.67 -7.41 8.25
N PRO A 57 9.88 -6.60 8.99
CA PRO A 57 10.39 -5.44 9.70
C PRO A 57 11.40 -5.82 10.78
N THR A 58 12.46 -5.03 10.91
CA THR A 58 13.48 -5.15 11.97
C THR A 58 12.95 -4.59 13.29
N ASP A 59 13.57 -5.00 14.40
CA ASP A 59 13.25 -4.43 15.73
C ASP A 59 13.43 -2.92 15.76
N LYS A 60 14.42 -2.39 15.03
CA LYS A 60 14.69 -0.95 14.93
C LYS A 60 13.59 -0.20 14.19
N GLU A 61 13.03 -0.77 13.13
CA GLU A 61 11.95 -0.17 12.37
C GLU A 61 10.66 -0.12 13.18
N VAL A 62 10.30 -1.21 13.86
CA VAL A 62 9.08 -1.25 14.69
C VAL A 62 9.18 -0.30 15.89
N ASN A 63 10.33 -0.26 16.57
CA ASN A 63 10.51 0.55 17.79
C ASN A 63 10.64 2.06 17.52
N ARG A 64 10.77 2.50 16.26
CA ARG A 64 10.84 3.94 15.93
C ARG A 64 9.53 4.70 16.18
N ASN A 65 8.42 4.00 16.24
CA ASN A 65 7.09 4.60 16.12
C ASN A 65 6.18 4.36 17.32
N ASP A 66 6.60 4.82 18.52
CA ASP A 66 5.68 5.22 19.57
C ASP A 66 5.13 4.15 20.54
N SER A 67 4.70 4.68 21.68
CA SER A 67 4.19 4.05 22.91
C SER A 67 2.91 3.18 22.79
N GLN A 68 2.35 3.05 21.61
CA GLN A 68 1.27 2.11 21.28
C GLN A 68 1.70 1.02 20.28
N ALA A 69 2.99 0.82 20.13
CA ALA A 69 3.57 -0.08 19.15
C ALA A 69 3.12 -1.54 19.40
N ILE A 70 2.78 -2.20 18.32
CA ILE A 70 2.72 -3.66 18.24
C ILE A 70 4.14 -4.16 18.55
N SER A 71 4.27 -5.28 19.25
CA SER A 71 5.60 -5.84 19.50
C SER A 71 6.29 -6.22 18.17
N PRO A 72 7.62 -6.14 18.09
CA PRO A 72 8.34 -6.51 16.85
C PRO A 72 7.98 -7.90 16.33
N SER A 73 7.78 -8.86 17.22
CA SER A 73 7.34 -10.21 16.87
C SER A 73 5.95 -10.22 16.23
N ALA A 74 4.99 -9.48 16.80
CA ALA A 74 3.64 -9.38 16.25
C ALA A 74 3.62 -8.64 14.90
N SER A 75 4.48 -7.63 14.70
CA SER A 75 4.63 -6.93 13.43
C SER A 75 5.11 -7.88 12.34
N ARG A 76 6.11 -8.71 12.63
CA ARG A 76 6.61 -9.72 11.69
C ARG A 76 5.57 -10.82 11.40
N GLU A 77 4.82 -11.26 12.40
CA GLU A 77 3.70 -12.18 12.19
C GLU A 77 2.67 -11.58 11.22
N MET A 78 2.30 -10.31 11.41
CA MET A 78 1.38 -9.59 10.51
C MET A 78 1.94 -9.46 9.10
N PHE A 79 3.25 -9.21 8.94
CA PHE A 79 3.91 -9.18 7.64
C PHE A 79 3.71 -10.51 6.89
N PHE A 80 4.02 -11.64 7.52
CA PHE A 80 3.86 -12.96 6.88
C PHE A 80 2.40 -13.34 6.65
N LYS A 81 1.47 -12.94 7.51
CA LYS A 81 0.02 -13.08 7.25
C LYS A 81 -0.41 -12.27 6.03
N GLY A 82 0.11 -11.06 5.87
CA GLY A 82 -0.11 -10.25 4.67
C GLY A 82 0.44 -10.92 3.41
N VAL A 83 1.66 -11.43 3.45
CA VAL A 83 2.27 -12.18 2.34
C VAL A 83 1.43 -13.42 1.98
N LEU A 84 0.99 -14.19 2.97
CA LEU A 84 0.12 -15.35 2.74
C LEU A 84 -1.20 -14.95 2.06
N GLY A 85 -1.85 -13.90 2.58
CA GLY A 85 -3.10 -13.40 2.01
C GLY A 85 -2.94 -12.96 0.55
N LEU A 86 -1.84 -12.26 0.22
CA LEU A 86 -1.56 -11.87 -1.16
C LEU A 86 -1.29 -13.05 -2.09
N LEU A 87 -0.50 -14.03 -1.63
CA LEU A 87 -0.24 -15.24 -2.40
C LEU A 87 -1.51 -16.04 -2.68
N THR A 88 -2.40 -16.15 -1.70
CA THR A 88 -3.68 -16.84 -1.83
C THR A 88 -4.59 -16.11 -2.81
N ASN A 89 -4.75 -14.79 -2.69
CA ASN A 89 -5.59 -14.01 -3.59
C ASN A 89 -5.06 -13.97 -5.02
N ALA A 90 -3.73 -13.91 -5.19
CA ALA A 90 -3.12 -13.97 -6.53
C ALA A 90 -3.41 -15.29 -7.26
N THR A 91 -3.71 -16.38 -6.52
CA THR A 91 -4.05 -17.68 -7.11
C THR A 91 -5.53 -17.82 -7.47
N GLU A 92 -6.42 -17.12 -6.77
CA GLU A 92 -7.87 -17.14 -7.07
C GLU A 92 -8.22 -16.47 -8.39
N ASP A 93 -7.54 -15.35 -8.71
CA ASP A 93 -7.77 -14.57 -9.93
C ASP A 93 -7.40 -15.32 -11.23
N ASN A 94 -6.57 -16.34 -11.17
CA ASN A 94 -6.09 -17.07 -12.35
C ASN A 94 -6.81 -18.39 -12.62
N ARG A 95 -7.97 -18.69 -12.04
CA ARG A 95 -8.88 -19.85 -12.30
C ARG A 95 -8.19 -21.18 -12.66
N ASN A 96 -6.97 -21.39 -12.19
CA ASN A 96 -6.21 -22.61 -12.43
C ASN A 96 -6.12 -23.39 -11.12
N GLU A 97 -6.94 -24.44 -10.97
CA GLU A 97 -7.09 -25.27 -9.76
C GLU A 97 -5.77 -25.82 -9.18
N ASN A 98 -4.69 -25.85 -9.96
CA ASN A 98 -3.37 -26.35 -9.54
C ASN A 98 -2.46 -25.30 -8.85
N ARG A 99 -2.90 -24.05 -8.64
CA ARG A 99 -2.08 -22.97 -8.06
C ARG A 99 -2.25 -22.77 -6.56
N LEU A 100 -3.36 -23.19 -5.97
CA LEU A 100 -3.60 -23.17 -4.52
C LEU A 100 -2.60 -24.05 -3.75
N ASP A 101 -1.94 -24.95 -4.44
CA ASP A 101 -0.96 -25.92 -3.90
C ASP A 101 0.50 -25.47 -4.13
N SER A 102 0.75 -24.16 -4.11
CA SER A 102 2.10 -23.67 -4.33
C SER A 102 2.99 -23.94 -3.13
N SER A 103 4.26 -24.27 -3.41
CA SER A 103 5.28 -24.54 -2.39
C SER A 103 5.48 -23.34 -1.46
N GLU A 104 5.30 -22.10 -1.96
CA GLU A 104 5.45 -20.86 -1.20
C GLU A 104 4.31 -20.64 -0.22
N ILE A 105 3.07 -20.90 -0.62
CA ILE A 105 1.90 -20.83 0.28
C ILE A 105 2.12 -21.77 1.45
N ARG A 106 2.41 -23.06 1.18
CA ARG A 106 2.69 -24.04 2.23
C ARG A 106 3.88 -23.63 3.12
N ALA A 107 4.96 -23.10 2.52
CA ALA A 107 6.12 -22.69 3.28
C ALA A 107 5.78 -21.54 4.25
N VAL A 108 4.99 -20.56 3.81
CA VAL A 108 4.57 -19.43 4.66
C VAL A 108 3.58 -19.92 5.73
N GLU A 109 2.63 -20.80 5.40
CA GLU A 109 1.72 -21.41 6.36
C GLU A 109 2.46 -22.20 7.45
N ASP A 110 3.40 -23.04 7.05
CA ASP A 110 4.23 -23.82 7.97
C ASP A 110 5.08 -22.91 8.86
N PHE A 111 5.61 -21.82 8.30
CA PHE A 111 6.36 -20.83 9.04
C PHE A 111 5.48 -20.13 10.10
N LEU A 112 4.30 -19.68 9.72
CA LEU A 112 3.33 -19.08 10.63
C LEU A 112 2.91 -20.05 11.74
N ASN A 113 2.68 -21.31 11.42
CA ASN A 113 2.30 -22.34 12.39
C ASN A 113 3.38 -22.65 13.42
N ARG A 114 4.67 -22.46 13.10
CA ARG A 114 5.78 -22.60 14.04
C ARG A 114 5.78 -21.52 15.13
N GLY A 115 5.21 -20.34 14.85
CA GLY A 115 4.99 -19.29 15.83
C GLY A 115 6.25 -18.59 16.35
N ASN A 116 7.42 -18.76 15.69
CA ASN A 116 8.66 -18.10 16.07
C ASN A 116 8.97 -16.93 15.13
N PHE A 117 8.72 -15.70 15.61
CA PHE A 117 8.87 -14.46 14.85
C PHE A 117 9.97 -13.56 15.39
N ASP A 118 11.09 -14.14 15.90
CA ASP A 118 12.31 -13.37 16.15
C ASP A 118 12.92 -12.87 14.83
N GLU A 119 13.68 -11.77 14.90
CA GLU A 119 14.20 -11.09 13.71
C GLU A 119 15.07 -12.01 12.86
N GLN A 120 15.97 -12.78 13.49
CA GLN A 120 16.89 -13.65 12.78
C GLN A 120 16.18 -14.81 12.05
N THR A 121 15.18 -15.42 12.68
CA THR A 121 14.41 -16.51 12.10
C THR A 121 13.57 -16.01 10.93
N CYS A 122 12.93 -14.87 11.08
CA CYS A 122 12.16 -14.24 10.02
C CYS A 122 13.02 -13.85 8.82
N GLN A 123 14.19 -13.24 9.08
CA GLN A 123 15.12 -12.85 8.03
C GLN A 123 15.63 -14.05 7.23
N LYS A 124 16.03 -15.13 7.91
CA LYS A 124 16.48 -16.37 7.24
C LYS A 124 15.40 -17.00 6.36
N PHE A 125 14.15 -17.01 6.85
CA PHE A 125 13.03 -17.51 6.06
C PHE A 125 12.82 -16.63 4.81
N TRP A 126 12.85 -15.31 4.98
CA TRP A 126 12.66 -14.37 3.88
C TRP A 126 13.77 -14.52 2.83
N GLU A 127 15.03 -14.53 3.22
CA GLU A 127 16.17 -14.75 2.31
C GLU A 127 16.04 -16.02 1.47
N GLN A 128 15.44 -17.07 2.03
CA GLN A 128 15.23 -18.33 1.32
C GLN A 128 14.12 -18.26 0.27
N TYR A 129 13.03 -17.52 0.54
CA TYR A 129 11.82 -17.56 -0.27
C TYR A 129 11.51 -16.26 -1.00
N GLN A 130 12.20 -15.14 -0.71
CA GLN A 130 11.91 -13.81 -1.23
C GLN A 130 11.70 -13.81 -2.74
N THR A 131 12.68 -14.27 -3.51
CA THR A 131 12.63 -14.22 -4.97
C THR A 131 11.42 -14.96 -5.53
N SER A 132 11.10 -16.11 -4.97
CA SER A 132 9.96 -16.91 -5.41
C SER A 132 8.62 -16.27 -5.05
N ILE A 133 8.52 -15.67 -3.86
CA ILE A 133 7.35 -14.95 -3.39
C ILE A 133 7.13 -13.69 -4.24
N GLU A 134 8.16 -12.86 -4.41
CA GLU A 134 8.08 -11.61 -5.20
C GLU A 134 7.68 -11.87 -6.65
N ASN A 135 8.22 -12.92 -7.27
CA ASN A 135 7.82 -13.32 -8.63
C ASN A 135 6.33 -13.67 -8.74
N LYS A 136 5.71 -14.16 -7.67
CA LYS A 136 4.28 -14.48 -7.65
C LYS A 136 3.39 -13.29 -7.35
N LEU A 137 3.88 -12.36 -6.56
CA LEU A 137 3.14 -11.13 -6.21
C LEU A 137 3.14 -10.10 -7.33
N GLY A 138 4.01 -10.25 -8.34
CA GLY A 138 4.15 -9.33 -9.45
C GLY A 138 4.85 -8.02 -9.05
N ASP A 139 4.74 -7.01 -9.93
CA ASP A 139 5.41 -5.73 -9.74
C ASP A 139 4.84 -4.97 -8.53
N GLN A 140 5.66 -4.82 -7.50
CA GLN A 140 5.30 -4.07 -6.29
C GLN A 140 5.60 -2.58 -6.41
N ASP A 141 6.40 -2.17 -7.39
CA ASP A 141 6.78 -0.78 -7.64
C ASP A 141 5.79 -0.04 -8.56
N SER A 142 4.78 -0.71 -9.07
CA SER A 142 3.74 -0.13 -9.92
C SER A 142 2.91 0.92 -9.18
N ILE A 143 2.46 1.95 -9.91
CA ILE A 143 1.67 3.08 -9.37
C ILE A 143 0.43 2.66 -8.57
N ASP A 144 -0.16 1.53 -8.88
CA ASP A 144 -1.33 0.97 -8.18
C ASP A 144 -1.02 0.47 -6.76
N ASN A 145 0.27 0.39 -6.43
CA ASN A 145 0.77 0.09 -5.10
C ASN A 145 1.47 1.29 -4.44
N LEU A 146 1.34 2.49 -5.00
CA LEU A 146 2.01 3.69 -4.52
C LEU A 146 1.02 4.76 -4.05
N ALA A 147 1.36 5.45 -2.98
CA ALA A 147 0.60 6.57 -2.45
C ALA A 147 1.52 7.73 -2.12
N LEU A 148 0.97 8.95 -2.06
CA LEU A 148 1.72 10.16 -1.75
C LEU A 148 1.59 10.50 -0.26
N LEU A 149 2.71 10.63 0.43
CA LEU A 149 2.75 10.93 1.87
C LEU A 149 3.74 12.05 2.21
N PRO A 150 3.45 12.89 3.22
CA PRO A 150 4.47 13.75 3.81
C PRO A 150 5.65 12.94 4.34
N SER A 151 6.88 13.33 4.01
CA SER A 151 8.11 12.59 4.38
C SER A 151 8.27 12.38 5.87
N LYS A 152 7.70 13.25 6.69
CA LYS A 152 7.70 13.08 8.16
C LYS A 152 6.95 11.80 8.59
N LEU A 153 5.85 11.49 7.91
CA LEU A 153 5.09 10.28 8.15
C LEU A 153 5.80 9.07 7.53
N ASN A 154 6.27 9.22 6.29
CA ASN A 154 6.92 8.15 5.55
C ASN A 154 8.17 7.60 6.26
N ARG A 155 9.04 8.46 6.81
CA ARG A 155 10.27 8.02 7.51
C ARG A 155 10.05 7.12 8.71
N GLY A 156 8.83 7.07 9.23
CA GLY A 156 8.44 6.21 10.33
C GLY A 156 8.00 4.82 9.92
N TYR A 157 7.55 4.62 8.68
CA TYR A 157 6.79 3.43 8.34
C TYR A 157 7.65 2.21 8.01
N GLY A 158 8.81 2.38 7.37
CA GLY A 158 9.64 1.24 7.00
C GLY A 158 8.85 0.13 6.25
N ASN A 159 9.26 -1.12 6.42
CA ASN A 159 8.65 -2.28 5.76
C ASN A 159 7.53 -2.94 6.58
N VAL A 160 6.80 -2.17 7.36
CA VAL A 160 5.67 -2.71 8.14
C VAL A 160 4.49 -3.09 7.24
N SER A 161 3.64 -3.96 7.75
CA SER A 161 2.47 -4.48 7.03
C SER A 161 1.45 -3.39 6.68
N PHE A 162 0.61 -3.66 5.67
CA PHE A 162 -0.51 -2.77 5.29
C PHE A 162 -1.39 -2.38 6.48
N ILE A 163 -1.74 -3.34 7.34
CA ILE A 163 -2.61 -3.07 8.49
C ILE A 163 -1.96 -2.12 9.52
N GLU A 164 -0.64 -2.18 9.69
CA GLU A 164 0.09 -1.27 10.57
C GLU A 164 0.15 0.14 9.95
N LYS A 165 0.47 0.25 8.67
CA LYS A 165 0.43 1.53 7.93
C LYS A 165 -0.96 2.14 8.00
N ARG A 166 -2.01 1.35 7.79
CA ARG A 166 -3.40 1.78 7.90
C ARG A 166 -3.70 2.35 9.29
N ARG A 167 -3.27 1.68 10.36
CA ARG A 167 -3.46 2.16 11.73
C ARG A 167 -2.77 3.50 11.95
N TRP A 168 -1.56 3.67 11.45
CA TRP A 168 -0.82 4.92 11.60
C TRP A 168 -1.44 6.07 10.81
N ILE A 169 -1.89 5.81 9.60
CA ILE A 169 -2.60 6.80 8.79
C ILE A 169 -3.88 7.27 9.50
N ILE A 170 -4.65 6.34 10.05
CA ILE A 170 -5.87 6.68 10.80
C ILE A 170 -5.55 7.49 12.06
N ASN A 171 -4.50 7.14 12.79
CA ASN A 171 -4.10 7.90 13.98
C ASN A 171 -3.59 9.29 13.60
N ALA A 172 -2.75 9.42 12.58
CA ALA A 172 -2.27 10.71 12.10
C ALA A 172 -3.42 11.64 11.66
N ASP A 173 -4.45 11.08 10.98
CA ASP A 173 -5.66 11.83 10.59
C ASP A 173 -6.47 12.29 11.81
N ARG A 174 -6.58 11.46 12.84
CA ARG A 174 -7.22 11.83 14.13
C ARG A 174 -6.46 12.94 14.85
N ASP A 175 -5.14 12.92 14.77
CA ASP A 175 -4.26 13.93 15.38
C ASP A 175 -4.13 15.19 14.53
N THR A 176 -5.05 15.40 13.60
CA THR A 176 -5.13 16.59 12.70
C THR A 176 -3.94 16.76 11.75
N THR A 177 -3.13 15.73 11.55
CA THR A 177 -2.11 15.74 10.51
C THR A 177 -2.77 15.62 9.15
N PHE A 178 -2.43 16.51 8.21
CA PHE A 178 -2.99 16.43 6.88
C PHE A 178 -2.50 15.16 6.16
N ILE A 179 -3.46 14.31 5.81
CA ILE A 179 -3.23 13.14 4.96
C ILE A 179 -3.83 13.44 3.58
N PRO A 180 -3.09 13.24 2.48
CA PRO A 180 -3.65 13.39 1.14
C PRO A 180 -4.91 12.53 0.97
N PRO A 181 -6.00 13.08 0.41
CA PRO A 181 -7.30 12.38 0.37
C PRO A 181 -7.21 11.02 -0.32
N CYS A 182 -6.49 10.94 -1.44
CA CYS A 182 -6.34 9.66 -2.15
C CYS A 182 -5.55 8.64 -1.33
N THR A 183 -4.52 9.06 -0.60
CA THR A 183 -3.78 8.20 0.32
C THR A 183 -4.67 7.71 1.45
N LYS A 184 -5.46 8.60 2.06
CA LYS A 184 -6.44 8.22 3.07
C LYS A 184 -7.43 7.20 2.50
N ASN A 185 -7.94 7.43 1.30
CA ASN A 185 -8.87 6.54 0.62
C ASN A 185 -8.27 5.15 0.35
N VAL A 186 -7.00 5.06 -0.04
CA VAL A 186 -6.27 3.80 -0.19
C VAL A 186 -6.30 3.00 1.10
N PHE A 187 -5.87 3.59 2.21
CA PHE A 187 -5.81 2.89 3.50
C PHE A 187 -7.18 2.63 4.13
N LEU A 188 -8.23 3.33 3.71
CA LEU A 188 -9.61 3.06 4.07
C LEU A 188 -10.32 2.13 3.08
N LYS A 189 -9.67 1.74 1.98
CA LYS A 189 -10.21 0.89 0.90
C LYS A 189 -11.48 1.45 0.24
N TYR A 190 -11.51 2.76 0.04
CA TYR A 190 -12.66 3.43 -0.60
C TYR A 190 -12.81 3.16 -2.09
N TYR A 191 -11.78 2.64 -2.75
CA TYR A 191 -11.83 2.37 -4.19
C TYR A 191 -12.48 1.02 -4.51
N THR A 192 -12.49 0.09 -3.55
CA THR A 192 -13.09 -1.24 -3.69
C THR A 192 -14.53 -1.20 -3.18
N ASP A 193 -15.50 -1.61 -4.02
CA ASP A 193 -16.93 -1.51 -3.69
C ASP A 193 -17.34 -2.31 -2.45
N ASN A 194 -16.79 -3.50 -2.28
CA ASN A 194 -17.11 -4.40 -1.17
C ASN A 194 -15.83 -4.98 -0.54
N PRO A 195 -15.04 -4.17 0.16
CA PRO A 195 -13.79 -4.66 0.74
C PRO A 195 -14.06 -5.71 1.82
N ILE A 196 -13.63 -6.94 1.55
CA ILE A 196 -13.81 -8.08 2.47
C ILE A 196 -12.71 -8.12 3.52
N ASP A 197 -11.47 -7.83 3.12
CA ASP A 197 -10.30 -7.91 3.97
C ASP A 197 -9.61 -6.54 4.11
N PHE A 198 -9.50 -6.05 5.34
CA PHE A 198 -8.82 -4.79 5.68
C PHE A 198 -7.38 -5.01 6.18
N THR A 199 -6.86 -6.22 6.09
CA THR A 199 -5.52 -6.57 6.57
C THR A 199 -4.44 -6.53 5.50
N LEU A 200 -4.83 -6.53 4.22
CA LEU A 200 -3.93 -6.53 3.07
C LEU A 200 -4.39 -5.56 1.98
N TRP A 201 -3.51 -5.26 1.03
CA TRP A 201 -3.79 -4.51 -0.19
C TRP A 201 -3.76 -5.49 -1.36
N SER A 202 -4.95 -5.99 -1.74
CA SER A 202 -5.11 -7.08 -2.70
C SER A 202 -4.94 -6.61 -4.15
N HIS A 203 -4.92 -7.57 -5.09
CA HIS A 203 -4.92 -7.26 -6.52
C HIS A 203 -6.20 -6.51 -6.94
N GLU A 204 -7.37 -6.90 -6.41
CA GLU A 204 -8.63 -6.21 -6.63
C GLU A 204 -8.59 -4.75 -6.15
N ASP A 205 -8.00 -4.50 -4.98
CA ASP A 205 -7.80 -3.13 -4.47
C ASP A 205 -6.91 -2.31 -5.39
N ARG A 206 -5.82 -2.89 -5.90
CA ARG A 206 -4.88 -2.27 -6.83
C ARG A 206 -5.57 -1.93 -8.14
N GLU A 207 -6.34 -2.85 -8.71
CA GLU A 207 -7.10 -2.64 -9.94
C GLU A 207 -8.16 -1.55 -9.76
N ALA A 208 -8.93 -1.59 -8.67
CA ALA A 208 -9.92 -0.57 -8.35
C ALA A 208 -9.27 0.82 -8.16
N TYR A 209 -8.13 0.90 -7.51
CA TYR A 209 -7.37 2.13 -7.32
C TYR A 209 -6.80 2.68 -8.63
N LEU A 210 -6.30 1.81 -9.52
CA LEU A 210 -5.74 2.24 -10.81
C LEU A 210 -6.81 2.65 -11.81
N SER A 211 -7.81 1.78 -12.05
CA SER A 211 -8.73 1.85 -13.19
C SER A 211 -10.21 1.81 -12.83
N GLY A 212 -10.55 1.64 -11.56
CA GLY A 212 -11.93 1.67 -11.09
C GLY A 212 -12.64 3.01 -11.34
N PRO A 213 -13.94 3.11 -11.05
CA PRO A 213 -14.76 4.31 -11.33
C PRO A 213 -14.21 5.61 -10.71
N TYR A 214 -13.58 5.51 -9.56
CA TYR A 214 -12.94 6.61 -8.83
C TYR A 214 -11.41 6.52 -8.80
N GLY A 215 -10.85 5.62 -9.61
CA GLY A 215 -9.41 5.36 -9.67
C GLY A 215 -8.62 6.43 -10.42
N ILE A 216 -7.30 6.27 -10.40
CA ILE A 216 -6.33 7.22 -10.97
C ILE A 216 -6.65 7.51 -12.44
N ILE A 217 -6.72 6.45 -13.28
CA ILE A 217 -6.87 6.61 -14.73
C ILE A 217 -8.22 7.26 -15.07
N THR A 218 -9.29 6.81 -14.45
CA THR A 218 -10.64 7.32 -14.71
C THR A 218 -10.76 8.79 -14.32
N THR A 219 -10.25 9.16 -13.14
CA THR A 219 -10.28 10.55 -12.66
C THR A 219 -9.44 11.47 -13.54
N LEU A 220 -8.25 11.05 -13.94
CA LEU A 220 -7.40 11.88 -14.80
C LEU A 220 -7.96 11.99 -16.23
N LYS A 221 -8.51 10.91 -16.78
CA LYS A 221 -9.15 10.97 -18.11
C LYS A 221 -10.32 11.93 -18.14
N SER A 222 -11.18 11.92 -17.13
CA SER A 222 -12.32 12.84 -17.06
C SER A 222 -11.89 14.30 -17.07
N TYR A 223 -10.73 14.63 -16.54
CA TYR A 223 -10.16 15.98 -16.52
C TYR A 223 -9.41 16.34 -17.81
N LEU A 224 -8.63 15.40 -18.35
CA LEU A 224 -7.78 15.63 -19.53
C LEU A 224 -8.56 15.54 -20.84
N CYS A 225 -9.68 14.82 -20.82
CA CYS A 225 -10.57 14.63 -21.97
C CYS A 225 -11.87 15.41 -21.82
N ASP A 226 -11.88 16.49 -21.03
CA ASP A 226 -12.97 17.47 -21.10
C ASP A 226 -12.96 18.10 -22.48
N GLU A 227 -13.58 17.40 -23.35
CA GLU A 227 -13.72 17.73 -24.74
C GLU A 227 -14.68 18.88 -24.96
N LYS A 228 -14.16 19.71 -25.67
CA LYS A 228 -14.78 20.40 -26.77
C LYS A 228 -14.88 19.45 -27.98
N ASP A 229 -15.87 18.60 -27.99
CA ASP A 229 -16.48 18.03 -29.17
C ASP A 229 -17.98 18.34 -29.12
N GLU A 230 -18.28 19.55 -29.46
CA GLU A 230 -19.50 19.99 -30.10
C GLU A 230 -19.21 20.51 -31.49
#